data_02d3308b5c167a24d066bcffa3276fa9
#
_entry.id   02d3308b5c167a24d066bcffa3276fa9
#
_cell.length_a   1.000
_cell.length_b   1.000
_cell.length_c   1.000
_cell.angle_alpha   90.00
_cell.angle_beta   90.00
_cell.angle_gamma   90.00
#
_symmetry.space_group_name_H-M   'P 1'
#
loop_
_entity.id
_entity.type
_entity.pdbx_description
1 polymer ?
#
loop_
_entity_poly.entity_id
_entity_poly.type
_entity_poly.pdbx_seq_one_letter_code
_entity_poly.pdbx_strand_id
1 'polypeptide(L)'
;AWFGAILVLNGGKTAAGAYIGLDCNFYPAVSYPLISVPKALTGDVHLLLKMIGTTPVAQGIGNYQLTQADCDRLKVNPESTVSLYMGQRDKYDGNFELHLDPAASFQIKLRPKNFTPPTSGNIDVTNMTDVVAQITIRAALEAGHTDLKLTGELSKIGIGGQWGTFANNTQITTCDLTEVTGWGTTPTLPELAFKDCTKLQEVTLPDGVQVIGEYAFIRCAALTTVNLSQVTRIDEYAFWECTSLTALTLDNVTTIDHDAFYGCTGLETLKIPKCTWFGNYIVTGCKALTRIEATAAGDF
;
A
#
# COMPACT_ATOMS: atom_id res chain seq x y z
N ALA A 1 -1.25 -5.46 -23.79
CA ALA A 1 -1.56 -6.27 -22.60
C ALA A 1 -0.48 -7.35 -22.48
N TRP A 2 0.40 -7.21 -21.49
CA TRP A 2 1.37 -8.27 -21.16
C TRP A 2 0.69 -9.12 -20.08
N PHE A 3 0.23 -10.30 -20.46
CA PHE A 3 -0.25 -11.30 -19.52
C PHE A 3 1.00 -11.97 -18.92
N GLY A 4 1.21 -11.86 -17.62
CA GLY A 4 2.22 -12.65 -16.93
C GLY A 4 1.91 -14.14 -17.13
N ALA A 5 2.91 -14.92 -17.48
CA ALA A 5 2.75 -16.36 -17.62
C ALA A 5 2.46 -16.96 -16.25
N ILE A 6 1.29 -17.56 -16.09
CA ILE A 6 0.94 -18.33 -14.89
C ILE A 6 1.48 -19.74 -15.08
N LEU A 7 2.36 -20.18 -14.18
CA LEU A 7 2.81 -21.57 -14.16
C LEU A 7 1.70 -22.46 -13.60
N VAL A 8 1.30 -23.47 -14.35
CA VAL A 8 0.35 -24.48 -13.88
C VAL A 8 1.11 -25.75 -13.49
N LEU A 9 1.08 -26.09 -12.19
CA LEU A 9 1.62 -27.34 -11.68
C LEU A 9 0.52 -28.40 -11.63
N ASN A 10 0.42 -29.21 -12.65
CA ASN A 10 -0.61 -30.25 -12.79
C ASN A 10 -0.25 -31.56 -12.03
N GLY A 11 0.12 -31.43 -10.77
CA GLY A 11 0.68 -32.52 -9.95
C GLY A 11 2.09 -32.89 -10.45
N GLY A 12 3.07 -32.92 -9.60
CA GLY A 12 4.43 -33.21 -10.05
C GLY A 12 5.47 -32.88 -8.99
N LYS A 13 6.71 -33.05 -9.38
CA LYS A 13 7.90 -32.68 -8.61
C LYS A 13 8.97 -32.16 -9.54
N THR A 14 9.88 -31.33 -9.03
CA THR A 14 11.09 -30.98 -9.78
C THR A 14 12.09 -32.13 -9.80
N ALA A 15 12.88 -32.26 -10.87
CA ALA A 15 14.02 -33.18 -10.90
C ALA A 15 15.04 -32.78 -9.82
N ALA A 16 15.83 -33.75 -9.36
CA ALA A 16 16.86 -33.46 -8.34
C ALA A 16 17.84 -32.39 -8.86
N GLY A 17 18.05 -31.34 -8.06
CA GLY A 17 18.89 -30.19 -8.40
C GLY A 17 18.30 -29.19 -9.38
N ALA A 18 17.06 -29.37 -9.86
CA ALA A 18 16.38 -28.42 -10.72
C ALA A 18 15.53 -27.45 -9.92
N TYR A 19 15.40 -26.22 -10.40
CA TYR A 19 14.56 -25.18 -9.82
C TYR A 19 13.63 -24.60 -10.87
N ILE A 20 12.43 -24.18 -10.41
CA ILE A 20 11.54 -23.36 -11.22
C ILE A 20 11.81 -21.91 -10.84
N GLY A 21 12.39 -21.15 -11.75
CA GLY A 21 12.61 -19.70 -11.58
C GLY A 21 11.32 -18.93 -11.82
N LEU A 22 10.88 -18.14 -10.85
CA LEU A 22 9.73 -17.25 -10.95
C LEU A 22 10.19 -15.84 -10.64
N ASP A 23 10.15 -14.97 -11.65
CA ASP A 23 10.54 -13.56 -11.55
C ASP A 23 9.31 -12.65 -11.70
N CYS A 24 8.91 -12.00 -10.61
CA CYS A 24 7.76 -11.11 -10.55
C CYS A 24 8.13 -9.64 -10.61
N ASN A 25 9.29 -9.29 -11.13
CA ASN A 25 9.79 -7.91 -11.14
C ASN A 25 8.96 -6.94 -11.99
N PHE A 26 8.02 -7.39 -12.81
CA PHE A 26 7.41 -6.55 -13.84
C PHE A 26 6.01 -6.00 -13.53
N TYR A 27 5.21 -6.60 -12.66
CA TYR A 27 3.86 -6.10 -12.36
C TYR A 27 3.34 -6.54 -10.98
N PRO A 28 3.54 -5.76 -9.93
CA PRO A 28 2.96 -6.04 -8.61
C PRO A 28 1.47 -5.70 -8.47
N ALA A 29 0.84 -5.15 -9.52
CA ALA A 29 -0.57 -4.75 -9.47
C ALA A 29 -1.57 -5.90 -9.64
N VAL A 30 -1.11 -7.11 -9.85
CA VAL A 30 -2.03 -8.21 -10.16
C VAL A 30 -2.05 -9.15 -8.97
N SER A 31 -3.19 -9.23 -8.31
CA SER A 31 -3.48 -10.19 -7.22
C SER A 31 -3.51 -11.65 -7.70
N TYR A 32 -2.77 -11.98 -8.75
CA TYR A 32 -2.74 -13.34 -9.29
C TYR A 32 -1.58 -14.13 -8.69
N PRO A 33 -1.82 -15.39 -8.30
CA PRO A 33 -0.77 -16.27 -7.82
C PRO A 33 0.26 -16.56 -8.93
N LEU A 34 1.51 -16.77 -8.53
CA LEU A 34 2.59 -17.16 -9.45
C LEU A 34 2.38 -18.55 -10.01
N ILE A 35 1.78 -19.43 -9.21
CA ILE A 35 1.57 -20.83 -9.47
C ILE A 35 0.11 -21.16 -9.29
N SER A 36 -0.48 -21.80 -10.31
CA SER A 36 -1.80 -22.39 -10.24
C SER A 36 -1.71 -23.90 -10.07
N VAL A 37 -2.40 -24.43 -9.07
CA VAL A 37 -2.35 -25.86 -8.73
C VAL A 37 -3.75 -26.47 -8.87
N PRO A 38 -4.02 -27.24 -9.92
CA PRO A 38 -5.34 -27.85 -10.16
C PRO A 38 -5.58 -29.15 -9.36
N LYS A 39 -4.54 -29.76 -8.81
CA LYS A 39 -4.61 -30.98 -8.00
C LYS A 39 -3.38 -31.10 -7.10
N ALA A 40 -3.46 -31.97 -6.09
CA ALA A 40 -2.40 -32.21 -5.12
C ALA A 40 -1.02 -32.44 -5.76
N LEU A 41 0.01 -31.82 -5.18
CA LEU A 41 1.39 -32.05 -5.53
C LEU A 41 1.82 -33.45 -5.10
N THR A 42 2.58 -34.17 -5.94
CA THR A 42 3.01 -35.54 -5.68
C THR A 42 4.43 -35.65 -5.14
N GLY A 43 5.17 -34.57 -5.09
CA GLY A 43 6.53 -34.50 -4.58
C GLY A 43 7.01 -33.06 -4.44
N ASP A 44 8.26 -32.91 -3.98
CA ASP A 44 8.84 -31.59 -3.75
C ASP A 44 9.01 -30.79 -5.04
N VAL A 45 8.62 -29.54 -5.00
CA VAL A 45 8.78 -28.55 -6.07
C VAL A 45 9.71 -27.45 -5.56
N HIS A 46 10.90 -27.37 -6.14
CA HIS A 46 11.91 -26.39 -5.74
C HIS A 46 11.75 -25.11 -6.53
N LEU A 47 11.61 -23.99 -5.81
CA LEU A 47 11.32 -22.66 -6.35
C LEU A 47 12.50 -21.72 -6.12
N LEU A 48 12.93 -21.02 -7.17
CA LEU A 48 13.78 -19.84 -7.06
C LEU A 48 12.90 -18.61 -7.31
N LEU A 49 12.57 -17.90 -6.23
CA LEU A 49 11.63 -16.80 -6.27
C LEU A 49 12.35 -15.47 -6.34
N LYS A 50 11.86 -14.58 -7.20
CA LYS A 50 12.13 -13.14 -7.17
C LYS A 50 10.77 -12.46 -7.07
N MET A 51 10.33 -12.20 -5.86
CA MET A 51 8.99 -11.72 -5.58
C MET A 51 8.98 -10.25 -5.23
N ILE A 52 7.83 -9.62 -5.50
CA ILE A 52 7.49 -8.31 -4.98
C ILE A 52 6.27 -8.45 -4.07
N GLY A 53 6.43 -7.99 -2.84
CA GLY A 53 5.33 -7.82 -1.90
C GLY A 53 4.66 -9.11 -1.41
N THR A 54 3.38 -8.98 -1.15
CA THR A 54 2.51 -10.02 -0.60
C THR A 54 1.81 -10.86 -1.67
N THR A 55 2.36 -10.90 -2.89
CA THR A 55 1.80 -11.71 -3.98
C THR A 55 1.71 -13.17 -3.56
N PRO A 56 0.57 -13.85 -3.74
CA PRO A 56 0.46 -15.26 -3.45
C PRO A 56 1.44 -16.07 -4.31
N VAL A 57 2.20 -16.98 -3.68
CA VAL A 57 3.11 -17.87 -4.39
C VAL A 57 2.33 -18.92 -5.18
N ALA A 58 1.29 -19.49 -4.58
CA ALA A 58 0.46 -20.50 -5.23
C ALA A 58 -1.01 -20.38 -4.81
N GLN A 59 -1.89 -20.83 -5.70
CA GLN A 59 -3.33 -20.93 -5.46
C GLN A 59 -3.88 -22.18 -6.14
N GLY A 60 -4.85 -22.84 -5.49
CA GLY A 60 -5.64 -23.88 -6.12
C GLY A 60 -6.55 -23.30 -7.21
N ILE A 61 -6.79 -24.07 -8.26
CA ILE A 61 -7.71 -23.68 -9.35
C ILE A 61 -8.78 -24.74 -9.57
N GLY A 62 -9.88 -24.34 -10.17
CA GLY A 62 -11.05 -25.18 -10.32
C GLY A 62 -11.67 -25.46 -8.94
N ASN A 63 -11.91 -26.73 -8.65
CA ASN A 63 -12.44 -27.18 -7.36
C ASN A 63 -11.36 -27.62 -6.38
N TYR A 64 -10.07 -27.45 -6.72
CA TYR A 64 -8.98 -27.87 -5.87
C TYR A 64 -8.58 -26.76 -4.90
N GLN A 65 -8.62 -27.06 -3.61
CA GLN A 65 -8.11 -26.20 -2.55
C GLN A 65 -6.74 -26.73 -2.10
N LEU A 66 -5.75 -25.83 -2.04
CA LEU A 66 -4.42 -26.16 -1.52
C LEU A 66 -4.51 -26.63 -0.07
N THR A 67 -3.68 -27.60 0.25
CA THR A 67 -3.56 -28.18 1.60
C THR A 67 -2.21 -27.81 2.21
N GLN A 68 -2.07 -28.05 3.52
CA GLN A 68 -0.77 -27.92 4.20
C GLN A 68 0.28 -28.86 3.56
N ALA A 69 -0.13 -30.05 3.13
CA ALA A 69 0.78 -30.98 2.45
C ALA A 69 1.31 -30.45 1.11
N ASP A 70 0.53 -29.64 0.37
CA ASP A 70 1.00 -28.96 -0.83
C ASP A 70 1.98 -27.84 -0.47
N CYS A 71 1.67 -27.07 0.58
CA CYS A 71 2.57 -26.05 1.08
C CYS A 71 3.93 -26.64 1.48
N ASP A 72 3.93 -27.74 2.22
CA ASP A 72 5.13 -28.41 2.70
C ASP A 72 6.00 -28.97 1.55
N ARG A 73 5.43 -29.21 0.39
CA ARG A 73 6.13 -29.66 -0.82
C ARG A 73 6.75 -28.55 -1.66
N LEU A 74 6.35 -27.31 -1.46
CA LEU A 74 6.98 -26.17 -2.09
C LEU A 74 8.24 -25.78 -1.30
N LYS A 75 9.41 -25.92 -1.91
CA LYS A 75 10.71 -25.62 -1.30
C LYS A 75 11.30 -24.37 -1.92
N VAL A 76 11.48 -23.34 -1.14
CA VAL A 76 12.06 -22.07 -1.61
C VAL A 76 13.58 -22.13 -1.49
N ASN A 77 14.26 -21.80 -2.60
CA ASN A 77 15.71 -21.74 -2.62
C ASN A 77 16.20 -20.54 -1.76
N PRO A 78 17.26 -20.71 -0.96
CA PRO A 78 17.88 -19.64 -0.17
C PRO A 78 18.35 -18.43 -1.00
N GLU A 79 18.69 -18.63 -2.28
CA GLU A 79 19.07 -17.55 -3.21
C GLU A 79 17.86 -16.72 -3.70
N SER A 80 16.65 -17.09 -3.29
CA SER A 80 15.45 -16.32 -3.61
C SER A 80 15.52 -14.93 -2.96
N THR A 81 14.89 -13.95 -3.58
CA THR A 81 14.80 -12.59 -3.07
C THR A 81 13.35 -12.15 -2.93
N VAL A 82 13.06 -11.42 -1.88
CA VAL A 82 11.77 -10.78 -1.65
C VAL A 82 11.98 -9.29 -1.69
N SER A 83 11.20 -8.59 -2.48
CA SER A 83 11.20 -7.14 -2.53
C SER A 83 9.77 -6.64 -2.40
N LEU A 84 9.58 -5.54 -1.71
CA LEU A 84 8.28 -4.89 -1.63
C LEU A 84 8.18 -3.69 -2.56
N TYR A 85 9.33 -3.25 -3.06
CA TYR A 85 9.44 -2.10 -3.94
C TYR A 85 10.53 -2.31 -4.99
N MET A 86 10.37 -1.76 -6.19
CA MET A 86 11.41 -1.83 -7.23
C MET A 86 12.70 -1.15 -6.72
N GLY A 87 13.75 -1.94 -6.52
CA GLY A 87 15.08 -1.48 -6.11
C GLY A 87 15.56 -1.92 -4.73
N GLN A 88 14.67 -2.28 -3.81
CA GLN A 88 15.05 -2.87 -2.53
C GLN A 88 14.81 -4.38 -2.56
N ARG A 89 15.82 -5.16 -2.27
CA ARG A 89 15.74 -6.64 -2.28
C ARG A 89 16.36 -7.20 -1.02
N ASP A 90 15.52 -7.79 -0.17
CA ASP A 90 15.99 -8.63 0.92
C ASP A 90 16.24 -10.05 0.41
N LYS A 91 17.33 -10.66 0.85
CA LYS A 91 17.58 -12.07 0.57
C LYS A 91 16.64 -12.95 1.37
N TYR A 92 16.18 -14.00 0.73
CA TYR A 92 15.48 -15.11 1.40
C TYR A 92 16.51 -15.99 2.14
N ASP A 93 17.18 -15.45 3.13
CA ASP A 93 18.27 -16.11 3.87
C ASP A 93 17.80 -17.14 4.91
N GLY A 94 16.68 -17.78 4.64
CA GLY A 94 16.07 -18.73 5.57
C GLY A 94 15.19 -18.11 6.64
N ASN A 95 14.98 -16.79 6.62
CA ASN A 95 14.12 -16.09 7.58
C ASN A 95 12.64 -16.07 7.18
N PHE A 96 12.29 -16.60 6.02
CA PHE A 96 10.92 -16.70 5.53
C PHE A 96 10.51 -18.14 5.33
N GLU A 97 9.21 -18.39 5.40
CA GLU A 97 8.57 -19.68 5.13
C GLU A 97 7.32 -19.52 4.27
N LEU A 98 6.96 -20.57 3.56
CA LEU A 98 5.67 -20.63 2.88
C LEU A 98 4.58 -20.97 3.89
N HIS A 99 3.48 -20.25 3.82
CA HIS A 99 2.34 -20.41 4.71
C HIS A 99 1.05 -20.54 3.91
N LEU A 100 0.25 -21.54 4.24
CA LEU A 100 -1.10 -21.69 3.73
C LEU A 100 -2.02 -20.72 4.46
N ASP A 101 -2.68 -19.83 3.72
CA ASP A 101 -3.63 -18.86 4.24
C ASP A 101 -5.07 -19.31 3.95
N PRO A 102 -5.78 -19.91 4.93
CA PRO A 102 -7.13 -20.40 4.72
C PRO A 102 -8.16 -19.25 4.55
N ALA A 103 -7.88 -18.06 5.10
CA ALA A 103 -8.75 -16.92 4.99
C ALA A 103 -8.71 -16.27 3.59
N ALA A 104 -7.58 -16.42 2.88
CA ALA A 104 -7.36 -15.87 1.55
C ALA A 104 -7.56 -16.93 0.45
N SER A 105 -8.66 -17.64 0.43
CA SER A 105 -8.99 -18.64 -0.60
C SER A 105 -7.95 -19.76 -0.74
N PHE A 106 -7.36 -20.19 0.37
CA PHE A 106 -6.33 -21.24 0.40
C PHE A 106 -5.13 -20.91 -0.51
N GLN A 107 -4.62 -19.70 -0.38
CA GLN A 107 -3.40 -19.28 -1.05
C GLN A 107 -2.16 -19.62 -0.23
N ILE A 108 -1.06 -19.95 -0.91
CA ILE A 108 0.25 -20.06 -0.26
C ILE A 108 0.98 -18.73 -0.41
N LYS A 109 1.28 -18.11 0.72
CA LYS A 109 2.00 -16.84 0.82
C LYS A 109 3.35 -17.02 1.48
N LEU A 110 4.28 -16.12 1.22
CA LEU A 110 5.55 -16.04 1.92
C LEU A 110 5.38 -15.19 3.19
N ARG A 111 5.82 -15.70 4.33
CA ARG A 111 5.81 -15.00 5.62
C ARG A 111 7.15 -15.14 6.33
N PRO A 112 7.53 -14.20 7.21
CA PRO A 112 8.67 -14.42 8.10
C PRO A 112 8.46 -15.68 8.95
N LYS A 113 9.53 -16.41 9.23
CA LYS A 113 9.48 -17.57 10.15
C LYS A 113 8.98 -17.15 11.52
N ASN A 114 8.16 -17.99 12.12
CA ASN A 114 7.53 -17.74 13.42
C ASN A 114 6.66 -16.46 13.43
N PHE A 115 6.19 -16.04 12.27
CA PHE A 115 5.35 -14.86 12.14
C PHE A 115 4.00 -15.08 12.83
N THR A 116 3.69 -14.20 13.77
CA THR A 116 2.37 -14.12 14.39
C THR A 116 1.69 -12.85 13.86
N PRO A 117 0.52 -12.96 13.20
CA PRO A 117 -0.23 -11.79 12.80
C PRO A 117 -0.51 -10.86 14.00
N PRO A 118 -0.49 -9.56 13.82
CA PRO A 118 -0.86 -8.63 14.86
C PRO A 118 -2.26 -8.90 15.40
N THR A 119 -2.43 -8.75 16.70
CA THR A 119 -3.73 -8.88 17.39
C THR A 119 -4.44 -7.54 17.56
N SER A 120 -3.85 -6.46 17.06
CA SER A 120 -4.39 -5.10 17.06
C SER A 120 -3.85 -4.30 15.89
N GLY A 121 -4.43 -3.11 15.65
CA GLY A 121 -3.92 -2.14 14.67
C GLY A 121 -2.72 -1.31 15.17
N ASN A 122 -2.27 -1.49 16.41
CA ASN A 122 -1.08 -0.82 16.94
C ASN A 122 0.18 -1.61 16.54
N ILE A 123 0.98 -1.07 15.64
CA ILE A 123 2.12 -1.77 15.05
C ILE A 123 3.39 -0.93 15.19
N ASP A 124 4.34 -1.47 15.94
CA ASP A 124 5.69 -0.92 16.06
C ASP A 124 6.64 -1.65 15.09
N VAL A 125 7.14 -0.90 14.12
CA VAL A 125 8.08 -1.42 13.10
C VAL A 125 9.54 -1.08 13.38
N THR A 126 9.86 -0.47 14.53
CA THR A 126 11.20 0.05 14.87
C THR A 126 12.31 -0.98 14.70
N ASN A 127 12.07 -2.22 15.11
CA ASN A 127 13.06 -3.30 15.07
C ASN A 127 12.82 -4.31 13.94
N MET A 128 11.97 -3.96 12.96
CA MET A 128 11.68 -4.81 11.81
C MET A 128 12.54 -4.42 10.61
N THR A 129 12.79 -5.35 9.70
CA THR A 129 13.23 -4.99 8.34
C THR A 129 12.04 -4.42 7.57
N ASP A 130 12.32 -3.69 6.50
CA ASP A 130 11.27 -3.06 5.67
C ASP A 130 10.24 -4.09 5.19
N VAL A 131 10.71 -5.26 4.75
CA VAL A 131 9.86 -6.37 4.28
C VAL A 131 8.96 -6.89 5.40
N VAL A 132 9.52 -7.15 6.58
CA VAL A 132 8.75 -7.68 7.73
C VAL A 132 7.73 -6.65 8.20
N ALA A 133 8.10 -5.38 8.28
CA ALA A 133 7.21 -4.29 8.68
C ALA A 133 5.97 -4.23 7.78
N GLN A 134 6.17 -4.23 6.47
CA GLN A 134 5.07 -4.13 5.51
C GLN A 134 4.20 -5.40 5.48
N ILE A 135 4.80 -6.60 5.61
CA ILE A 135 4.03 -7.84 5.77
C ILE A 135 3.17 -7.77 7.05
N THR A 136 3.74 -7.26 8.15
CA THR A 136 3.04 -7.13 9.43
C THR A 136 1.84 -6.19 9.33
N ILE A 137 2.02 -5.02 8.71
CA ILE A 137 0.94 -4.04 8.51
C ILE A 137 -0.17 -4.64 7.64
N ARG A 138 0.18 -5.30 6.53
CA ARG A 138 -0.81 -5.94 5.65
C ARG A 138 -1.53 -7.09 6.34
N ALA A 139 -0.83 -7.89 7.14
CA ALA A 139 -1.44 -8.96 7.91
C ALA A 139 -2.43 -8.46 8.97
N ALA A 140 -2.15 -7.29 9.57
CA ALA A 140 -3.11 -6.65 10.47
C ALA A 140 -4.42 -6.29 9.75
N LEU A 141 -4.30 -5.67 8.57
CA LEU A 141 -5.45 -5.32 7.74
C LEU A 141 -6.23 -6.57 7.27
N GLU A 142 -5.54 -7.63 6.85
CA GLU A 142 -6.14 -8.92 6.50
C GLU A 142 -6.85 -9.58 7.69
N ALA A 143 -6.34 -9.39 8.92
CA ALA A 143 -6.97 -9.85 10.16
C ALA A 143 -8.17 -8.99 10.61
N GLY A 144 -8.48 -7.93 9.85
CA GLY A 144 -9.63 -7.06 10.11
C GLY A 144 -9.32 -5.85 11.02
N HIS A 145 -8.05 -5.60 11.34
CA HIS A 145 -7.64 -4.39 12.06
C HIS A 145 -7.55 -3.23 11.08
N THR A 146 -8.64 -2.50 10.90
CA THR A 146 -8.76 -1.43 9.90
C THR A 146 -8.32 -0.06 10.42
N ASP A 147 -8.22 0.07 11.74
CA ASP A 147 -7.76 1.27 12.44
C ASP A 147 -6.31 1.07 12.84
N LEU A 148 -5.39 1.71 12.12
CA LEU A 148 -3.97 1.53 12.33
C LEU A 148 -3.34 2.69 13.07
N LYS A 149 -2.51 2.37 14.08
CA LYS A 149 -1.55 3.27 14.69
C LYS A 149 -0.15 2.71 14.49
N LEU A 150 0.71 3.46 13.80
CA LEU A 150 2.04 3.02 13.43
C LEU A 150 3.12 3.79 14.18
N THR A 151 4.18 3.08 14.58
CA THR A 151 5.38 3.66 15.17
C THR A 151 6.63 3.12 14.46
N GLY A 152 7.69 3.92 14.40
CA GLY A 152 8.95 3.57 13.74
C GLY A 152 9.28 4.47 12.55
N GLU A 153 10.17 4.04 11.68
CA GLU A 153 10.64 4.86 10.56
C GLU A 153 9.74 4.75 9.33
N LEU A 154 9.47 5.89 8.69
CA LEU A 154 8.67 5.98 7.46
C LEU A 154 9.19 5.07 6.34
N SER A 155 10.51 4.97 6.18
CA SER A 155 11.16 4.10 5.21
C SER A 155 10.75 2.63 5.38
N LYS A 156 10.63 2.15 6.62
CA LYS A 156 10.25 0.77 6.94
C LYS A 156 8.78 0.49 6.67
N ILE A 157 7.93 1.47 6.93
CA ILE A 157 6.49 1.36 6.65
C ILE A 157 6.25 1.26 5.14
N GLY A 158 7.10 1.87 4.32
CA GLY A 158 7.01 1.82 2.87
C GLY A 158 5.76 2.51 2.34
N ILE A 159 5.40 3.62 2.96
CA ILE A 159 4.34 4.51 2.44
C ILE A 159 4.87 5.19 1.17
N GLY A 160 4.05 5.21 0.14
CA GLY A 160 4.35 5.92 -1.10
C GLY A 160 4.78 5.03 -2.26
N GLY A 161 4.71 5.63 -3.45
CA GLY A 161 4.89 4.94 -4.70
C GLY A 161 3.72 4.01 -5.08
N GLN A 162 3.69 3.60 -6.32
CA GLN A 162 2.59 2.80 -6.91
C GLN A 162 2.32 1.48 -6.16
N TRP A 163 3.28 1.01 -5.38
CA TRP A 163 3.29 -0.28 -4.68
C TRP A 163 3.46 -0.12 -3.17
N GLY A 164 3.23 1.08 -2.66
CA GLY A 164 3.29 1.37 -1.23
C GLY A 164 2.39 0.44 -0.41
N THR A 165 2.68 0.36 0.87
CA THR A 165 1.99 -0.55 1.81
C THR A 165 0.47 -0.38 1.78
N PHE A 166 0.00 0.84 1.56
CA PHE A 166 -1.44 1.15 1.56
C PHE A 166 -2.05 1.31 0.17
N ALA A 167 -1.24 1.50 -0.88
CA ALA A 167 -1.78 1.71 -2.23
C ALA A 167 -2.76 0.59 -2.62
N ASN A 168 -3.96 0.98 -3.09
CA ASN A 168 -5.09 0.09 -3.44
C ASN A 168 -5.65 -0.74 -2.25
N ASN A 169 -5.39 -0.34 -1.01
CA ASN A 169 -5.96 -1.02 0.15
C ASN A 169 -7.40 -0.58 0.39
N THR A 170 -8.34 -1.53 0.34
CA THR A 170 -9.78 -1.28 0.53
C THR A 170 -10.27 -1.69 1.92
N GLN A 171 -9.37 -1.95 2.87
CA GLN A 171 -9.73 -2.34 4.23
C GLN A 171 -9.48 -1.24 5.25
N ILE A 172 -8.38 -0.49 5.10
CA ILE A 172 -7.99 0.56 6.03
C ILE A 172 -9.08 1.63 6.15
N THR A 173 -9.42 1.99 7.39
CA THR A 173 -10.41 3.03 7.72
C THR A 173 -9.76 4.24 8.38
N THR A 174 -8.79 4.03 9.26
CA THR A 174 -8.01 5.12 9.87
C THR A 174 -6.52 4.79 9.91
N CYS A 175 -5.68 5.82 9.85
CA CYS A 175 -4.23 5.66 9.96
C CYS A 175 -3.62 6.80 10.80
N ASP A 176 -3.14 6.45 12.00
CA ASP A 176 -2.39 7.35 12.86
C ASP A 176 -0.89 7.16 12.64
N LEU A 177 -0.23 8.21 12.13
CA LEU A 177 1.20 8.28 11.84
C LEU A 177 1.93 9.24 12.79
N THR A 178 1.31 9.70 13.87
CA THR A 178 1.86 10.73 14.76
C THR A 178 3.19 10.34 15.40
N GLU A 179 3.43 9.04 15.61
CA GLU A 179 4.65 8.50 16.19
C GLU A 179 5.64 7.97 15.12
N VAL A 180 5.37 8.22 13.85
CA VAL A 180 6.27 7.84 12.75
C VAL A 180 7.36 8.88 12.58
N THR A 181 8.60 8.43 12.45
CA THR A 181 9.81 9.25 12.28
C THR A 181 10.40 9.09 10.87
N GLY A 182 11.50 9.82 10.57
CA GLY A 182 12.21 9.67 9.30
C GLY A 182 11.58 10.40 8.11
N TRP A 183 10.84 11.48 8.36
CA TRP A 183 10.17 12.29 7.33
C TRP A 183 11.10 13.18 6.49
N GLY A 184 12.40 13.15 6.75
CA GLY A 184 13.40 13.95 6.02
C GLY A 184 13.43 15.41 6.42
N THR A 185 14.16 16.22 5.64
CA THR A 185 14.37 17.65 5.91
C THR A 185 13.21 18.54 5.49
N THR A 186 12.43 18.11 4.51
CA THR A 186 11.13 18.69 4.13
C THR A 186 10.10 17.60 4.35
N PRO A 187 9.50 17.53 5.56
CA PRO A 187 8.59 16.45 5.89
C PRO A 187 7.42 16.36 4.90
N THR A 188 7.40 15.30 4.12
CA THR A 188 6.47 15.09 3.02
C THR A 188 5.72 13.78 3.21
N LEU A 189 4.39 13.83 3.13
CA LEU A 189 3.63 12.62 2.89
C LEU A 189 3.95 12.16 1.44
N PRO A 190 4.54 10.97 1.25
CA PRO A 190 5.04 10.57 -0.06
C PRO A 190 3.97 10.50 -1.14
N GLU A 191 4.39 10.56 -2.40
CA GLU A 191 3.52 10.32 -3.54
C GLU A 191 2.78 8.98 -3.43
N LEU A 192 1.51 8.94 -3.88
CA LEU A 192 0.68 7.74 -3.93
C LEU A 192 0.46 7.04 -2.56
N ALA A 193 0.74 7.73 -1.44
CA ALA A 193 0.76 7.16 -0.08
C ALA A 193 -0.48 6.32 0.24
N PHE A 194 -1.67 6.82 -0.04
CA PHE A 194 -2.96 6.18 0.21
C PHE A 194 -3.79 6.04 -1.07
N LYS A 195 -3.13 5.96 -2.22
CA LYS A 195 -3.82 5.81 -3.50
C LYS A 195 -4.87 4.69 -3.45
N ASP A 196 -6.10 4.99 -3.91
CA ASP A 196 -7.20 4.04 -4.01
C ASP A 196 -7.64 3.39 -2.67
N CYS A 197 -7.34 4.02 -1.54
CA CYS A 197 -7.83 3.59 -0.22
C CYS A 197 -9.28 4.03 -0.04
N THR A 198 -10.20 3.36 -0.71
CA THR A 198 -11.60 3.81 -0.88
C THR A 198 -12.42 3.83 0.42
N LYS A 199 -11.99 3.14 1.48
CA LYS A 199 -12.64 3.13 2.80
C LYS A 199 -11.94 4.02 3.83
N LEU A 200 -10.79 4.60 3.50
CA LEU A 200 -10.03 5.45 4.40
C LEU A 200 -10.81 6.72 4.73
N GLN A 201 -11.09 6.93 6.01
CA GLN A 201 -11.89 8.06 6.52
C GLN A 201 -11.03 9.13 7.18
N GLU A 202 -9.95 8.70 7.86
CA GLU A 202 -9.11 9.60 8.63
C GLU A 202 -7.63 9.24 8.53
N VAL A 203 -6.78 10.24 8.37
CA VAL A 203 -5.33 10.13 8.51
C VAL A 203 -4.83 11.21 9.46
N THR A 204 -4.08 10.79 10.49
CA THR A 204 -3.40 11.71 11.40
C THR A 204 -1.91 11.71 11.09
N LEU A 205 -1.43 12.83 10.57
CA LEU A 205 -0.02 13.04 10.25
C LEU A 205 0.74 13.58 11.47
N PRO A 206 2.03 13.31 11.64
CA PRO A 206 2.84 13.90 12.70
C PRO A 206 2.95 15.42 12.52
N ASP A 207 3.18 16.11 13.63
CA ASP A 207 3.49 17.53 13.61
C ASP A 207 4.73 17.79 12.74
N GLY A 208 4.63 18.82 11.88
CA GLY A 208 5.72 19.24 11.01
C GLY A 208 5.67 18.71 9.59
N VAL A 209 4.72 17.84 9.21
CA VAL A 209 4.51 17.50 7.80
C VAL A 209 4.08 18.75 7.03
N GLN A 210 4.87 19.12 6.03
CA GLN A 210 4.73 20.36 5.28
C GLN A 210 4.17 20.16 3.87
N VAL A 211 4.35 18.98 3.30
CA VAL A 211 3.95 18.68 1.92
C VAL A 211 3.06 17.46 1.86
N ILE A 212 1.97 17.57 1.13
CA ILE A 212 1.17 16.42 0.69
C ILE A 212 1.61 16.12 -0.74
N GLY A 213 2.24 14.96 -0.94
CA GLY A 213 2.84 14.56 -2.22
C GLY A 213 1.81 14.24 -3.30
N GLU A 214 2.30 14.14 -4.52
CA GLU A 214 1.53 13.89 -5.73
C GLU A 214 0.69 12.60 -5.59
N TYR A 215 -0.60 12.65 -5.96
CA TYR A 215 -1.55 11.53 -5.84
C TYR A 215 -1.70 10.92 -4.43
N ALA A 216 -1.24 11.56 -3.36
CA ALA A 216 -1.15 10.96 -2.03
C ALA A 216 -2.48 10.34 -1.55
N PHE A 217 -3.60 10.99 -1.81
CA PHE A 217 -4.96 10.55 -1.45
C PHE A 217 -5.87 10.35 -2.68
N ILE A 218 -5.29 10.18 -3.88
CA ILE A 218 -6.12 9.98 -5.07
C ILE A 218 -7.16 8.88 -4.86
N ARG A 219 -8.43 9.19 -5.13
CA ARG A 219 -9.60 8.31 -4.99
C ARG A 219 -9.82 7.72 -3.59
N CYS A 220 -9.40 8.41 -2.54
CA CYS A 220 -9.82 8.12 -1.17
C CYS A 220 -11.26 8.62 -0.96
N ALA A 221 -12.23 7.92 -1.57
CA ALA A 221 -13.61 8.39 -1.68
C ALA A 221 -14.30 8.61 -0.32
N ALA A 222 -13.92 7.85 0.73
CA ALA A 222 -14.48 7.97 2.08
C ALA A 222 -13.73 8.98 2.96
N LEU A 223 -12.64 9.60 2.48
CA LEU A 223 -11.81 10.47 3.29
C LEU A 223 -12.57 11.74 3.72
N THR A 224 -12.64 11.94 5.03
CA THR A 224 -13.32 13.10 5.64
C THR A 224 -12.35 13.99 6.41
N THR A 225 -11.29 13.43 6.97
CA THR A 225 -10.41 14.12 7.92
C THR A 225 -8.93 13.82 7.63
N VAL A 226 -8.15 14.89 7.49
CA VAL A 226 -6.68 14.89 7.54
C VAL A 226 -6.24 16.14 8.29
N ASN A 227 -5.31 16.03 9.22
CA ASN A 227 -4.78 17.20 9.93
C ASN A 227 -3.74 17.92 9.05
N LEU A 228 -4.13 19.02 8.44
CA LEU A 228 -3.33 19.78 7.48
C LEU A 228 -2.79 21.10 8.04
N SER A 229 -2.82 21.30 9.36
CA SER A 229 -2.51 22.60 9.99
C SER A 229 -1.08 23.08 9.76
N GLN A 230 -0.13 22.16 9.51
CA GLN A 230 1.27 22.50 9.27
C GLN A 230 1.64 22.43 7.77
N VAL A 231 0.70 22.00 6.92
CA VAL A 231 0.95 21.84 5.49
C VAL A 231 1.07 23.21 4.82
N THR A 232 2.12 23.37 4.03
CA THR A 232 2.42 24.57 3.25
C THR A 232 2.25 24.38 1.76
N ARG A 233 2.32 23.10 1.30
CA ARG A 233 2.20 22.76 -0.11
C ARG A 233 1.36 21.50 -0.30
N ILE A 234 0.49 21.53 -1.30
CA ILE A 234 -0.30 20.41 -1.79
C ILE A 234 0.06 20.19 -3.26
N ASP A 235 0.61 19.00 -3.56
CA ASP A 235 1.09 18.66 -4.90
C ASP A 235 -0.04 18.20 -5.84
N GLU A 236 0.32 17.97 -7.09
CA GLU A 236 -0.58 17.63 -8.18
C GLU A 236 -1.43 16.40 -7.85
N TYR A 237 -2.74 16.44 -8.12
CA TYR A 237 -3.72 15.36 -7.89
C TYR A 237 -3.83 14.85 -6.45
N ALA A 238 -3.27 15.53 -5.45
CA ALA A 238 -3.12 15.01 -4.09
C ALA A 238 -4.43 14.49 -3.47
N PHE A 239 -5.56 15.16 -3.73
CA PHE A 239 -6.90 14.79 -3.25
C PHE A 239 -7.91 14.55 -4.39
N TRP A 240 -7.43 14.15 -5.58
CA TRP A 240 -8.29 13.85 -6.72
C TRP A 240 -9.37 12.84 -6.34
N GLU A 241 -10.66 13.19 -6.60
CA GLU A 241 -11.84 12.36 -6.30
C GLU A 241 -11.97 11.91 -4.84
N CYS A 242 -11.53 12.74 -3.88
CA CYS A 242 -11.86 12.58 -2.47
C CYS A 242 -13.29 13.08 -2.20
N THR A 243 -14.28 12.29 -2.58
CA THR A 243 -15.68 12.73 -2.70
C THR A 243 -16.39 13.01 -1.39
N SER A 244 -15.86 12.54 -0.24
CA SER A 244 -16.43 12.75 1.10
C SER A 244 -15.82 13.93 1.86
N LEU A 245 -14.79 14.60 1.32
CA LEU A 245 -14.31 15.86 1.90
C LEU A 245 -15.38 16.93 1.78
N THR A 246 -15.75 17.57 2.92
CA THR A 246 -16.82 18.59 2.95
C THR A 246 -16.30 19.99 3.17
N ALA A 247 -15.30 20.16 4.03
CA ALA A 247 -14.70 21.46 4.31
C ALA A 247 -13.20 21.29 4.54
N LEU A 248 -12.40 22.16 3.94
CA LEU A 248 -10.97 22.21 4.15
C LEU A 248 -10.55 23.59 4.63
N THR A 249 -9.81 23.62 5.73
CA THR A 249 -9.15 24.80 6.26
C THR A 249 -7.63 24.60 6.12
N LEU A 250 -7.02 25.36 5.24
CA LEU A 250 -5.62 25.26 4.85
C LEU A 250 -4.88 26.55 5.23
N ASP A 251 -4.84 26.83 6.53
CA ASP A 251 -4.40 28.13 7.07
C ASP A 251 -2.94 28.48 6.76
N ASN A 252 -2.10 27.48 6.47
CA ASN A 252 -0.69 27.65 6.19
C ASN A 252 -0.27 27.28 4.75
N VAL A 253 -1.19 26.78 3.94
CA VAL A 253 -0.88 26.41 2.55
C VAL A 253 -0.64 27.65 1.71
N THR A 254 0.52 27.71 1.07
CA THR A 254 0.95 28.77 0.16
C THR A 254 0.89 28.36 -1.30
N THR A 255 0.91 27.03 -1.56
CA THR A 255 0.94 26.47 -2.91
C THR A 255 -0.02 25.29 -3.03
N ILE A 256 -0.88 25.31 -4.02
CA ILE A 256 -1.77 24.21 -4.41
C ILE A 256 -1.52 23.90 -5.88
N ASP A 257 -1.07 22.69 -6.19
CA ASP A 257 -0.72 22.31 -7.56
C ASP A 257 -1.94 21.87 -8.39
N HIS A 258 -1.70 21.55 -9.66
CA HIS A 258 -2.74 21.23 -10.65
C HIS A 258 -3.68 20.14 -10.15
N ASP A 259 -4.98 20.28 -10.41
CA ASP A 259 -6.00 19.25 -10.14
C ASP A 259 -6.05 18.73 -8.71
N ALA A 260 -5.46 19.44 -7.73
CA ALA A 260 -5.27 18.94 -6.36
C ALA A 260 -6.57 18.47 -5.70
N PHE A 261 -7.70 19.12 -5.94
CA PHE A 261 -9.03 18.76 -5.43
C PHE A 261 -10.02 18.44 -6.55
N TYR A 262 -9.53 18.04 -7.73
CA TYR A 262 -10.42 17.70 -8.85
C TYR A 262 -11.42 16.61 -8.44
N GLY A 263 -12.71 16.82 -8.76
CA GLY A 263 -13.73 15.82 -8.49
C GLY A 263 -14.10 15.61 -7.01
N CYS A 264 -13.65 16.47 -6.10
CA CYS A 264 -14.09 16.47 -4.69
C CYS A 264 -15.56 16.94 -4.60
N THR A 265 -16.48 16.07 -5.03
CA THR A 265 -17.90 16.45 -5.23
C THR A 265 -18.63 16.86 -3.97
N GLY A 266 -18.14 16.44 -2.79
CA GLY A 266 -18.69 16.80 -1.47
C GLY A 266 -18.12 18.10 -0.88
N LEU A 267 -17.07 18.68 -1.48
CA LEU A 267 -16.40 19.85 -0.95
C LEU A 267 -17.29 21.09 -1.08
N GLU A 268 -17.76 21.62 0.06
CA GLU A 268 -18.65 22.77 0.17
C GLU A 268 -17.87 24.08 0.41
N THR A 269 -16.80 24.00 1.21
CA THR A 269 -16.00 25.16 1.62
C THR A 269 -14.50 24.86 1.54
N LEU A 270 -13.76 25.78 0.92
CA LEU A 270 -12.29 25.77 0.85
C LEU A 270 -11.74 27.08 1.41
N LYS A 271 -11.01 27.03 2.53
CA LYS A 271 -10.37 28.18 3.15
C LYS A 271 -8.86 28.11 2.95
N ILE A 272 -8.30 29.10 2.24
CA ILE A 272 -6.90 29.16 1.79
C ILE A 272 -6.30 30.58 1.99
N PRO A 273 -6.25 31.09 3.22
CA PRO A 273 -5.96 32.51 3.47
C PRO A 273 -4.54 32.94 3.07
N LYS A 274 -3.58 32.01 2.99
CA LYS A 274 -2.19 32.32 2.65
C LYS A 274 -1.76 31.81 1.27
N CYS A 275 -2.66 31.21 0.50
CA CYS A 275 -2.31 30.67 -0.79
C CYS A 275 -1.99 31.78 -1.78
N THR A 276 -0.81 31.70 -2.40
CA THR A 276 -0.29 32.68 -3.34
C THR A 276 -0.03 32.08 -4.72
N TRP A 277 -0.07 30.76 -4.84
CA TRP A 277 0.09 30.09 -6.11
C TRP A 277 -0.91 28.94 -6.28
N PHE A 278 -1.57 28.92 -7.43
CA PHE A 278 -2.57 27.92 -7.79
C PHE A 278 -2.25 27.32 -9.14
N GLY A 279 -2.27 26.00 -9.21
CA GLY A 279 -2.28 25.25 -10.44
C GLY A 279 -3.62 25.36 -11.18
N ASN A 280 -3.68 24.80 -12.37
CA ASN A 280 -4.92 24.73 -13.14
C ASN A 280 -5.88 23.70 -12.52
N TYR A 281 -7.19 23.95 -12.69
CA TYR A 281 -8.27 22.98 -12.41
C TYR A 281 -8.39 22.51 -10.95
N ILE A 282 -7.81 23.24 -9.99
CA ILE A 282 -7.71 22.80 -8.58
C ILE A 282 -9.03 22.37 -7.96
N VAL A 283 -10.17 22.93 -8.34
CA VAL A 283 -11.52 22.61 -7.83
C VAL A 283 -12.49 22.21 -8.93
N THR A 284 -12.00 21.84 -10.10
CA THR A 284 -12.87 21.36 -11.21
C THR A 284 -13.64 20.13 -10.76
N GLY A 285 -14.95 20.11 -11.00
CA GLY A 285 -15.82 19.01 -10.58
C GLY A 285 -16.25 19.02 -9.11
N CYS A 286 -15.87 20.02 -8.29
CA CYS A 286 -16.34 20.20 -6.93
C CYS A 286 -17.78 20.73 -6.93
N LYS A 287 -18.75 19.86 -7.17
CA LYS A 287 -20.16 20.23 -7.44
C LYS A 287 -20.87 20.88 -6.24
N ALA A 288 -20.46 20.58 -5.01
CA ALA A 288 -21.02 21.16 -3.80
C ALA A 288 -20.35 22.48 -3.39
N LEU A 289 -19.27 22.89 -4.06
CA LEU A 289 -18.47 24.04 -3.65
C LEU A 289 -19.25 25.36 -3.78
N THR A 290 -19.51 25.97 -2.65
CA THR A 290 -20.27 27.26 -2.57
C THR A 290 -19.40 28.39 -2.08
N ARG A 291 -18.24 28.10 -1.43
CA ARG A 291 -17.41 29.12 -0.78
C ARG A 291 -15.93 28.82 -0.90
N ILE A 292 -15.18 29.79 -1.39
CA ILE A 292 -13.72 29.84 -1.29
C ILE A 292 -13.35 31.09 -0.50
N GLU A 293 -12.59 30.92 0.60
CA GLU A 293 -12.09 32.01 1.42
C GLU A 293 -10.58 32.16 1.16
N ALA A 294 -10.21 33.19 0.41
CA ALA A 294 -8.83 33.58 0.18
C ALA A 294 -8.66 35.04 0.62
N THR A 295 -7.62 35.34 1.38
CA THR A 295 -7.36 36.71 1.88
C THR A 295 -6.19 37.38 1.19
N ALA A 296 -5.36 36.65 0.44
CA ALA A 296 -4.28 37.22 -0.34
C ALA A 296 -4.86 37.97 -1.55
N ALA A 297 -4.46 39.22 -1.72
CA ALA A 297 -4.69 40.00 -2.93
C ALA A 297 -3.78 39.44 -4.04
N GLY A 298 -4.16 38.33 -4.63
CA GLY A 298 -3.57 37.77 -5.83
C GLY A 298 -4.61 37.75 -6.93
N ASP A 299 -4.21 38.02 -8.15
CA ASP A 299 -5.08 37.89 -9.32
C ASP A 299 -5.49 36.39 -9.45
N PHE A 300 -6.79 36.13 -9.36
CA PHE A 300 -7.41 34.82 -9.63
C PHE A 300 -7.67 34.67 -11.13
#